data_897d6d4c3995aaa979cc2c45929464fd
#
_entry.id   897d6d4c3995aaa979cc2c45929464fd
#
_cell.length_a   1.000
_cell.length_b   1.000
_cell.length_c   1.000
_cell.angle_alpha   90.00
_cell.angle_beta   90.00
_cell.angle_gamma   90.00
#
_symmetry.space_group_name_H-M   'P 1'
#
loop_
_entity.id
_entity.type
_entity.pdbx_description
1 polymer ?
#
loop_
_entity_poly.entity_id
_entity_poly.type
_entity_poly.pdbx_seq_one_letter_code
_entity_poly.pdbx_strand_id
1 'polypeptide(L)'
;QKEKQETIRFAIENTISDFLSPLDNFENALGFADKASDEVQKWAMGFKMILTQFRDILHQHGIVGFHSEGNLFDPHIHEAMEIVETDEHPDGTILEEYAKGYKTESRTLRPARVKVSKIPKQKIEDNKHEQ
;
A
#
# COMPACT_ATOMS: atom_id res chain seq x y z
N GLN A 1 33.45 -3.76 4.02
CA GLN A 1 33.04 -2.61 3.20
C GLN A 1 31.64 -2.77 2.66
N LYS A 2 31.27 -3.96 2.23
CA LYS A 2 29.87 -4.28 1.85
C LYS A 2 28.92 -4.10 3.03
N GLU A 3 29.30 -4.60 4.22
CA GLU A 3 28.50 -4.48 5.43
C GLU A 3 28.28 -3.03 5.83
N LYS A 4 29.28 -2.17 5.66
CA LYS A 4 29.21 -0.75 5.98
C LYS A 4 28.26 -0.03 5.02
N GLN A 5 28.32 -0.35 3.73
CA GLN A 5 27.43 0.21 2.72
C GLN A 5 25.97 -0.22 2.92
N GLU A 6 25.76 -1.48 3.27
CA GLU A 6 24.42 -2.00 3.58
C GLU A 6 23.84 -1.34 4.83
N THR A 7 24.67 -1.13 5.87
CA THR A 7 24.22 -0.45 7.09
C THR A 7 23.79 0.99 6.79
N ILE A 8 24.56 1.70 5.95
CA ILE A 8 24.23 3.07 5.54
C ILE A 8 22.94 3.06 4.73
N ARG A 9 22.80 2.14 3.78
CA ARG A 9 21.60 2.02 2.95
C ARG A 9 20.37 1.76 3.79
N PHE A 10 20.44 0.83 4.75
CA PHE A 10 19.32 0.52 5.63
C PHE A 10 18.95 1.70 6.52
N ALA A 11 19.94 2.45 7.01
CA ALA A 11 19.69 3.65 7.80
C ALA A 11 18.94 4.72 6.99
N ILE A 12 19.34 4.91 5.73
CA ILE A 12 18.68 5.85 4.81
C ILE A 12 17.25 5.38 4.54
N GLU A 13 17.06 4.10 4.21
CA GLU A 13 15.75 3.52 3.94
C GLU A 13 14.82 3.64 5.15
N ASN A 14 15.33 3.39 6.36
CA ASN A 14 14.54 3.52 7.58
C ASN A 14 14.12 4.96 7.83
N THR A 15 15.01 5.92 7.58
CA THR A 15 14.71 7.35 7.70
C THR A 15 13.64 7.77 6.70
N ILE A 16 13.78 7.35 5.45
CA ILE A 16 12.79 7.64 4.39
C ILE A 16 11.45 6.99 4.73
N SER A 17 11.46 5.79 5.30
CA SER A 17 10.26 5.08 5.70
C SER A 17 9.41 5.89 6.68
N ASP A 18 10.05 6.68 7.55
CA ASP A 18 9.35 7.55 8.50
C ASP A 18 8.53 8.65 7.81
N PHE A 19 8.88 9.00 6.57
CA PHE A 19 8.14 9.99 5.78
C PHE A 19 6.96 9.42 5.02
N LEU A 20 6.81 8.11 4.95
CA LEU A 20 5.75 7.47 4.15
C LEU A 20 4.36 7.77 4.69
N SER A 21 4.20 7.77 6.01
CA SER A 21 2.91 8.09 6.65
C SER A 21 2.45 9.52 6.37
N PRO A 22 3.30 10.55 6.57
CA PRO A 22 2.94 11.92 6.17
C PRO A 22 2.63 12.05 4.67
N LEU A 23 3.36 11.34 3.81
CA LEU A 23 3.09 11.35 2.37
C LEU A 23 1.72 10.77 2.06
N ASP A 24 1.33 9.67 2.72
CA ASP A 24 0.00 9.08 2.56
C ASP A 24 -1.09 10.08 2.94
N ASN A 25 -0.92 10.77 4.07
CA ASN A 25 -1.88 11.75 4.55
C ASN A 25 -1.98 12.93 3.59
N PHE A 26 -0.86 13.36 3.05
CA PHE A 26 -0.82 14.43 2.06
C PHE A 26 -1.52 14.02 0.77
N GLU A 27 -1.28 12.81 0.29
CA GLU A 27 -1.95 12.26 -0.89
C GLU A 27 -3.46 12.16 -0.68
N ASN A 28 -3.89 11.69 0.49
CA ASN A 28 -5.31 11.61 0.84
C ASN A 28 -5.96 12.99 0.87
N ALA A 29 -5.28 13.98 1.44
CA ALA A 29 -5.77 15.36 1.49
C ALA A 29 -5.94 15.93 0.07
N LEU A 30 -4.99 15.67 -0.82
CA LEU A 30 -5.08 16.11 -2.22
C LEU A 30 -6.20 15.40 -2.97
N GLY A 31 -6.53 14.18 -2.59
CA GLY A 31 -7.64 13.42 -3.19
C GLY A 31 -8.99 14.10 -3.02
N PHE A 32 -9.19 14.82 -1.91
CA PHE A 32 -10.44 15.57 -1.68
C PHE A 32 -10.61 16.73 -2.67
N ALA A 33 -9.51 17.26 -3.20
CA ALA A 33 -9.55 18.36 -4.15
C ALA A 33 -10.11 17.94 -5.50
N ASP A 34 -10.08 16.66 -5.86
CA ASP A 34 -10.56 16.16 -7.15
C ASP A 34 -12.04 16.41 -7.37
N LYS A 35 -12.83 16.50 -6.28
CA LYS A 35 -14.26 16.77 -6.31
C LYS A 35 -14.61 18.21 -5.96
N ALA A 36 -13.61 19.06 -5.77
CA ALA A 36 -13.79 20.44 -5.38
C ALA A 36 -13.95 21.35 -6.61
N SER A 37 -14.06 22.66 -6.37
CA SER A 37 -14.17 23.66 -7.44
C SER A 37 -12.90 23.68 -8.31
N ASP A 38 -13.06 24.23 -9.52
CA ASP A 38 -11.93 24.35 -10.48
C ASP A 38 -10.76 25.14 -9.88
N GLU A 39 -11.05 26.16 -9.09
CA GLU A 39 -10.04 26.97 -8.42
C GLU A 39 -9.22 26.14 -7.44
N VAL A 40 -9.89 25.32 -6.63
CA VAL A 40 -9.22 24.42 -5.68
C VAL A 40 -8.42 23.33 -6.41
N GLN A 41 -8.97 22.81 -7.50
CA GLN A 41 -8.25 21.82 -8.32
C GLN A 41 -6.96 22.39 -8.90
N LYS A 42 -6.95 23.64 -9.33
CA LYS A 42 -5.75 24.33 -9.84
C LYS A 42 -4.70 24.47 -8.75
N TRP A 43 -5.11 24.82 -7.54
CA TRP A 43 -4.23 24.87 -6.37
C TRP A 43 -3.61 23.50 -6.08
N ALA A 44 -4.45 22.48 -6.09
CA ALA A 44 -4.04 21.11 -5.81
C ALA A 44 -3.03 20.59 -6.84
N MET A 45 -3.10 21.02 -8.09
CA MET A 45 -2.16 20.61 -9.13
C MET A 45 -0.71 20.92 -8.76
N GLY A 46 -0.47 22.12 -8.20
CA GLY A 46 0.87 22.51 -7.75
C GLY A 46 1.40 21.56 -6.66
N PHE A 47 0.53 21.23 -5.70
CA PHE A 47 0.89 20.31 -4.62
C PHE A 47 1.08 18.87 -5.11
N LYS A 48 0.30 18.46 -6.12
CA LYS A 48 0.48 17.14 -6.74
C LYS A 48 1.84 17.02 -7.43
N MET A 49 2.32 18.11 -8.02
CA MET A 49 3.66 18.15 -8.61
C MET A 49 4.74 17.96 -7.54
N ILE A 50 4.58 18.58 -6.38
CA ILE A 50 5.50 18.41 -5.24
C ILE A 50 5.49 16.96 -4.76
N LEU A 51 4.30 16.36 -4.67
CA LEU A 51 4.18 14.95 -4.28
C LEU A 51 4.92 14.03 -5.27
N THR A 52 4.83 14.33 -6.56
CA THR A 52 5.58 13.59 -7.59
C THR A 52 7.08 13.70 -7.38
N GLN A 53 7.58 14.87 -6.98
CA GLN A 53 9.00 15.06 -6.67
C GLN A 53 9.43 14.19 -5.49
N PHE A 54 8.59 14.07 -4.45
CA PHE A 54 8.87 13.16 -3.34
C PHE A 54 8.95 11.71 -3.80
N ARG A 55 8.04 11.30 -4.67
CA ARG A 55 8.05 9.93 -5.23
C ARG A 55 9.31 9.69 -6.07
N ASP A 56 9.77 10.69 -6.81
CA ASP A 56 11.01 10.60 -7.58
C ASP A 56 12.22 10.38 -6.68
N ILE A 57 12.25 11.05 -5.53
CA ILE A 57 13.31 10.85 -4.54
C ILE A 57 13.27 9.42 -3.99
N LEU A 58 12.09 8.91 -3.68
CA LEU A 58 11.94 7.51 -3.25
C LEU A 58 12.50 6.57 -4.31
N HIS A 59 12.16 6.81 -5.57
CA HIS A 59 12.62 6.00 -6.69
C HIS A 59 14.14 6.03 -6.84
N GLN A 60 14.78 7.18 -6.62
CA GLN A 60 16.23 7.32 -6.64
C GLN A 60 16.92 6.43 -5.62
N HIS A 61 16.25 6.16 -4.50
CA HIS A 61 16.76 5.28 -3.45
C HIS A 61 16.28 3.83 -3.61
N GLY A 62 15.70 3.50 -4.76
CA GLY A 62 15.22 2.15 -5.04
C GLY A 62 13.97 1.75 -4.29
N ILE A 63 13.25 2.72 -3.73
CA ILE A 63 12.03 2.48 -2.97
C ILE A 63 10.84 2.64 -3.91
N VAL A 64 10.05 1.58 -4.08
CA VAL A 64 8.89 1.59 -4.96
C VAL A 64 7.64 1.17 -4.19
N GLY A 65 6.54 1.86 -4.46
CA GLY A 65 5.25 1.43 -3.97
C GLY A 65 4.72 0.28 -4.80
N PHE A 66 4.00 -0.62 -4.18
CA PHE A 66 3.37 -1.72 -4.92
C PHE A 66 1.85 -1.69 -4.76
N HIS A 67 1.18 -2.12 -5.81
CA HIS A 67 -0.27 -2.16 -5.87
C HIS A 67 -0.77 -3.51 -5.36
N SER A 68 -1.75 -3.49 -4.46
CA SER A 68 -2.21 -4.70 -3.78
C SER A 68 -3.66 -5.08 -4.10
N GLU A 69 -4.51 -4.11 -4.43
CA GLU A 69 -5.93 -4.36 -4.68
C GLU A 69 -6.13 -5.34 -5.83
N GLY A 70 -6.97 -6.34 -5.60
CA GLY A 70 -7.23 -7.39 -6.58
C GLY A 70 -6.27 -8.58 -6.54
N ASN A 71 -5.14 -8.44 -5.84
CA ASN A 71 -4.16 -9.51 -5.68
C ASN A 71 -4.52 -10.41 -4.48
N LEU A 72 -3.87 -11.55 -4.39
CA LEU A 72 -4.03 -12.43 -3.24
C LEU A 72 -3.21 -11.91 -2.07
N PHE A 73 -3.73 -12.09 -0.87
CA PHE A 73 -3.06 -11.70 0.36
C PHE A 73 -1.78 -12.50 0.56
N ASP A 74 -0.69 -11.79 0.84
CA ASP A 74 0.61 -12.37 1.14
C ASP A 74 1.11 -11.75 2.47
N PRO A 75 1.20 -12.54 3.55
CA PRO A 75 1.60 -12.00 4.85
C PRO A 75 3.02 -11.40 4.89
N HIS A 76 3.86 -11.69 3.89
CA HIS A 76 5.20 -11.10 3.80
C HIS A 76 5.18 -9.64 3.38
N ILE A 77 4.14 -9.21 2.65
CA ILE A 77 4.06 -7.87 2.09
C ILE A 77 2.75 -7.14 2.44
N HIS A 78 1.80 -7.85 3.05
CA HIS A 78 0.49 -7.29 3.39
C HIS A 78 0.19 -7.46 4.88
N GLU A 79 -0.55 -6.49 5.43
CA GLU A 79 -1.10 -6.55 6.77
C GLU A 79 -2.63 -6.43 6.67
N ALA A 80 -3.33 -7.45 7.12
CA ALA A 80 -4.80 -7.46 7.09
C ALA A 80 -5.34 -6.61 8.23
N MET A 81 -5.98 -5.49 7.90
CA MET A 81 -6.62 -4.61 8.87
C MET A 81 -8.08 -5.00 9.10
N GLU A 82 -8.71 -5.60 8.10
CA GLU A 82 -10.10 -6.00 8.15
C GLU A 82 -10.30 -7.25 7.29
N ILE A 83 -11.11 -8.16 7.79
CA ILE A 83 -11.49 -9.39 7.07
C ILE A 83 -12.98 -9.33 6.82
N VAL A 84 -13.39 -9.49 5.57
CA VAL A 84 -14.80 -9.49 5.15
C VAL A 84 -15.18 -10.87 4.66
N GLU A 85 -16.19 -11.45 5.27
CA GLU A 85 -16.72 -12.73 4.83
C GLU A 85 -17.59 -12.53 3.58
N THR A 86 -17.16 -13.13 2.48
CA THR A 86 -17.86 -13.04 1.20
C THR A 86 -17.46 -14.22 0.31
N ASP A 87 -18.39 -14.65 -0.54
CA ASP A 87 -18.13 -15.67 -1.56
C ASP A 87 -18.03 -15.06 -2.96
N GLU A 88 -18.14 -13.74 -3.07
CA GLU A 88 -18.07 -13.02 -4.36
C GLU A 88 -16.67 -12.98 -4.94
N HIS A 89 -15.64 -13.24 -4.12
CA HIS A 89 -14.24 -13.26 -4.51
C HIS A 89 -13.57 -14.54 -4.02
N PRO A 90 -12.49 -14.98 -4.69
CA PRO A 90 -11.67 -16.07 -4.15
C PRO A 90 -11.17 -15.76 -2.75
N ASP A 91 -11.03 -16.79 -1.92
CA ASP A 91 -10.53 -16.64 -0.56
C ASP A 91 -9.17 -15.95 -0.54
N GLY A 92 -9.02 -14.95 0.32
CA GLY A 92 -7.77 -14.22 0.46
C GLY A 92 -7.55 -13.12 -0.58
N THR A 93 -8.61 -12.68 -1.27
CA THR A 93 -8.51 -11.58 -2.23
C THR A 93 -8.44 -10.24 -1.50
N ILE A 94 -7.52 -9.38 -1.90
CA ILE A 94 -7.42 -8.02 -1.36
C ILE A 94 -8.50 -7.15 -2.01
N LEU A 95 -9.46 -6.72 -1.20
CA LEU A 95 -10.62 -5.94 -1.64
C LEU A 95 -10.33 -4.45 -1.68
N GLU A 96 -9.51 -3.96 -0.75
CA GLU A 96 -9.22 -2.55 -0.61
C GLU A 96 -7.85 -2.36 0.01
N GLU A 97 -7.16 -1.30 -0.38
CA GLU A 97 -5.87 -0.93 0.17
C GLU A 97 -6.04 0.35 0.99
N TYR A 98 -5.81 0.26 2.31
CA TYR A 98 -5.92 1.41 3.21
C TYR A 98 -4.63 2.22 3.25
N ALA A 99 -3.50 1.57 3.12
CA ALA A 99 -2.20 2.22 3.05
C ALA A 99 -1.31 1.43 2.09
N LYS A 100 -0.64 2.17 1.23
CA LYS A 100 0.23 1.60 0.20
C LYS A 100 1.47 0.96 0.83
N GLY A 101 1.88 -0.19 0.32
CA GLY A 101 3.12 -0.83 0.69
C GLY A 101 4.29 -0.28 -0.13
N TYR A 102 5.47 -0.32 0.47
CA TYR A 102 6.71 0.13 -0.17
C TYR A 102 7.80 -0.90 0.04
N LYS A 103 8.58 -1.14 -0.99
CA LYS A 103 9.64 -2.13 -0.96
C LYS A 103 10.88 -1.67 -1.72
N THR A 104 12.00 -2.32 -1.40
CA THR A 104 13.23 -2.25 -2.21
C THR A 104 13.46 -3.62 -2.82
N GLU A 105 14.50 -3.77 -3.62
CA GLU A 105 14.87 -5.09 -4.16
C GLU A 105 15.16 -6.11 -3.06
N SER A 106 15.65 -5.66 -1.91
CA SER A 106 16.10 -6.55 -0.84
C SER A 106 15.08 -6.78 0.26
N ARG A 107 14.10 -5.88 0.44
CA ARG A 107 13.15 -6.02 1.55
C ARG A 107 11.90 -5.17 1.37
N THR A 108 10.86 -5.54 2.13
CA THR A 108 9.67 -4.72 2.31
C THR A 108 9.94 -3.69 3.40
N LEU A 109 9.81 -2.41 3.09
CA LEU A 109 9.98 -1.33 4.08
C LEU A 109 8.73 -1.14 4.91
N ARG A 110 7.57 -1.22 4.26
CA ARG A 110 6.28 -1.06 4.92
C ARG A 110 5.27 -1.96 4.20
N PRO A 111 4.62 -2.88 4.93
CA PRO A 111 3.57 -3.68 4.30
C PRO A 111 2.38 -2.83 3.91
N ALA A 112 1.65 -3.24 2.88
CA ALA A 112 0.39 -2.61 2.52
C ALA A 112 -0.67 -3.00 3.56
N ARG A 113 -1.46 -2.04 4.01
CA ARG A 113 -2.58 -2.29 4.92
C ARG A 113 -3.83 -2.49 4.09
N VAL A 114 -4.45 -3.64 4.23
CA VAL A 114 -5.48 -4.10 3.29
C VAL A 114 -6.71 -4.68 3.99
N LYS A 115 -7.79 -4.71 3.23
CA LYS A 115 -9.01 -5.44 3.55
C LYS A 115 -8.98 -6.73 2.73
N VAL A 116 -9.22 -7.87 3.37
CA VAL A 116 -9.09 -9.20 2.76
C VAL A 116 -10.43 -9.92 2.81
N SER A 117 -10.75 -10.64 1.75
CA SER A 117 -11.94 -11.49 1.71
C SER A 117 -11.66 -12.86 2.32
N LYS A 118 -12.69 -13.43 2.93
CA LYS A 118 -12.64 -14.77 3.47
C LYS A 118 -13.97 -15.46 3.13
N ILE A 119 -13.89 -16.67 2.59
CA ILE A 119 -15.09 -17.45 2.31
C ILE A 119 -15.73 -17.86 3.64
N PRO A 120 -17.06 -17.64 3.82
CA PRO A 120 -17.74 -18.02 5.07
C PRO A 120 -17.57 -19.51 5.37
N LYS A 121 -17.35 -19.86 6.63
CA LYS A 121 -17.20 -21.24 7.10
C LYS A 121 -18.38 -22.13 6.68
N GLN A 122 -19.59 -21.57 6.71
CA GLN A 122 -20.82 -22.28 6.36
C GLN A 122 -20.78 -22.78 4.92
N LYS A 123 -20.21 -21.98 4.01
CA LYS A 123 -20.10 -22.32 2.59
C LYS A 123 -19.02 -23.37 2.34
N ILE A 124 -17.93 -23.33 3.09
CA ILE A 124 -16.87 -24.34 3.03
C ILE A 124 -17.41 -25.70 3.48
N GLU A 125 -18.22 -25.74 4.54
CA GLU A 125 -18.85 -26.96 5.04
C GLU A 125 -19.84 -27.51 4.02
N ASP A 126 -20.65 -26.67 3.39
CA ASP A 126 -21.60 -27.07 2.34
C ASP A 126 -20.87 -27.70 1.15
N ASN A 127 -19.75 -27.11 0.72
CA ASN A 127 -18.94 -27.65 -0.38
C ASN A 127 -18.30 -29.00 -0.02
N LYS A 128 -17.95 -29.21 1.24
CA LYS A 128 -17.41 -30.50 1.71
C LYS A 128 -18.47 -31.61 1.70
N HIS A 129 -19.73 -31.24 1.92
CA HIS A 129 -20.82 -32.21 1.92
C HIS A 129 -21.29 -32.59 0.51
N GLU A 130 -20.99 -31.75 -0.49
CA GLU A 130 -21.33 -32.04 -1.89
C GLU A 130 -20.31 -32.96 -2.57
N GLN A 131 -19.16 -33.18 -1.95
CA GLN A 131 -18.12 -34.09 -2.44
C GLN A 131 -18.22 -35.45 -1.75
#